data_4090bae258bc14b0364592c159ff8a99
#
_entry.id   4090bae258bc14b0364592c159ff8a99
#
_cell.length_a   1.000
_cell.length_b   1.000
_cell.length_c   1.000
_cell.angle_alpha   90.00
_cell.angle_beta   90.00
_cell.angle_gamma   90.00
#
_symmetry.space_group_name_H-M   'P 1'
#
loop_
_entity.id
_entity.type
_entity.pdbx_description
1 polymer ?
#
loop_
_entity_poly.entity_id
_entity_poly.type
_entity_poly.pdbx_seq_one_letter_code
_entity_poly.pdbx_strand_id
1 'polypeptide(L)'
;MPRFRCLAAVVAGVAFFAGCSNGGKATDTEGKETSTERNVEIGPADEGIEGVMAIRVPDNTHTESPVDYGLRPPAGGVHNPVWLNCGFYDEAWPDEHLVHDLEHGAVWLAYSPDLPTADINIIHNLARTSPRIVATPYPDLADGVAVVATAWARQLTLDSVTDPRIEKFLDQYTDGDQAPEAGTTCLESPLGTPIP
;
A
#
# COMPACT_ATOMS: atom_id res chain seq x y z
N MET A 1 -28.21 -3.78 -58.18
CA MET A 1 -27.89 -3.10 -59.47
C MET A 1 -28.04 -1.59 -59.23
N PRO A 2 -27.14 -0.70 -59.69
CA PRO A 2 -25.86 -0.95 -60.36
C PRO A 2 -24.64 -0.37 -59.59
N ARG A 3 -23.52 -0.83 -60.05
CA ARG A 3 -22.11 -0.41 -59.81
C ARG A 3 -21.83 0.93 -60.49
N PHE A 4 -20.95 1.75 -59.88
CA PHE A 4 -20.03 2.62 -60.65
C PHE A 4 -18.65 2.64 -60.00
N ARG A 5 -17.69 2.26 -60.83
CA ARG A 5 -16.21 2.37 -60.67
C ARG A 5 -15.77 3.64 -61.41
N CYS A 6 -14.76 4.33 -60.93
CA CYS A 6 -13.74 5.10 -61.70
C CYS A 6 -12.63 5.44 -60.70
N LEU A 7 -11.46 4.94 -60.82
CA LEU A 7 -10.28 5.12 -61.66
C LEU A 7 -9.47 6.41 -61.35
N ALA A 8 -8.32 6.19 -60.80
CA ALA A 8 -6.99 6.70 -60.82
C ALA A 8 -6.69 8.08 -61.45
N ALA A 9 -5.78 8.83 -60.82
CA ALA A 9 -4.68 9.49 -61.50
C ALA A 9 -3.54 9.79 -60.52
N VAL A 10 -2.35 9.36 -60.91
CA VAL A 10 -1.02 9.60 -60.35
C VAL A 10 -0.51 10.91 -60.93
N VAL A 11 0.11 11.79 -60.12
CA VAL A 11 1.12 12.76 -60.61
C VAL A 11 2.22 12.87 -59.56
N ALA A 12 3.43 12.53 -60.04
CA ALA A 12 4.70 12.73 -59.36
C ALA A 12 5.16 14.19 -59.55
N GLY A 13 5.77 14.77 -58.54
CA GLY A 13 6.44 16.06 -58.62
C GLY A 13 7.58 16.10 -57.60
N VAL A 14 8.78 15.90 -58.12
CA VAL A 14 10.07 16.12 -57.43
C VAL A 14 10.43 17.58 -57.48
N ALA A 15 10.76 18.21 -56.38
CA ALA A 15 11.54 19.44 -56.37
C ALA A 15 12.51 19.43 -55.17
N PHE A 16 13.79 19.32 -55.49
CA PHE A 16 14.94 19.62 -54.64
C PHE A 16 15.03 21.12 -54.40
N PHE A 17 15.18 21.54 -53.15
CA PHE A 17 15.87 22.78 -52.82
C PHE A 17 16.84 22.53 -51.66
N ALA A 18 18.10 22.66 -51.96
CA ALA A 18 19.17 22.81 -50.98
C ALA A 18 19.24 24.28 -50.54
N GLY A 19 19.36 24.51 -49.23
CA GLY A 19 19.56 25.86 -48.68
C GLY A 19 20.15 25.77 -47.30
N CYS A 20 21.37 26.28 -47.15
CA CYS A 20 22.27 26.21 -45.99
C CYS A 20 21.82 26.99 -44.77
N SER A 21 22.19 26.45 -43.61
CA SER A 21 22.83 27.09 -42.45
C SER A 21 22.19 28.37 -41.85
N ASN A 22 21.69 28.28 -40.63
CA ASN A 22 22.31 29.06 -39.55
C ASN A 22 21.87 28.53 -38.18
N GLY A 23 22.81 28.45 -37.22
CA GLY A 23 22.65 27.91 -35.92
C GLY A 23 21.72 28.75 -35.00
N GLY A 24 20.78 28.07 -34.39
CA GLY A 24 20.03 28.55 -33.26
C GLY A 24 19.92 27.40 -32.29
N LYS A 25 20.65 27.49 -31.18
CA LYS A 25 20.64 26.52 -30.09
C LYS A 25 19.32 26.70 -29.34
N ALA A 26 18.32 25.96 -29.76
CA ALA A 26 17.11 25.75 -28.93
C ALA A 26 17.46 24.69 -27.89
N THR A 27 17.54 25.10 -26.64
CA THR A 27 17.55 24.20 -25.50
C THR A 27 16.12 23.72 -25.30
N ASP A 28 15.78 22.61 -25.96
CA ASP A 28 14.60 21.84 -25.61
C ASP A 28 14.89 21.21 -24.26
N THR A 29 14.39 21.87 -23.22
CA THR A 29 14.21 21.26 -21.90
C THR A 29 12.98 20.36 -22.03
N GLU A 30 13.15 19.16 -22.59
CA GLU A 30 12.21 18.08 -22.36
C GLU A 30 12.19 17.83 -20.86
N GLY A 31 11.13 18.31 -20.22
CA GLY A 31 10.74 17.88 -18.88
C GLY A 31 10.45 16.38 -18.95
N LYS A 32 11.47 15.58 -18.64
CA LYS A 32 11.32 14.18 -18.37
C LYS A 32 10.48 14.08 -17.08
N GLU A 33 9.17 14.02 -17.24
CA GLU A 33 8.28 13.50 -16.21
C GLU A 33 8.74 12.06 -15.95
N THR A 34 9.60 11.90 -14.97
CA THR A 34 9.85 10.60 -14.36
C THR A 34 8.61 10.26 -13.54
N SER A 35 7.62 9.67 -14.21
CA SER A 35 6.69 8.79 -13.53
C SER A 35 7.52 7.65 -12.96
N THR A 36 7.94 7.78 -11.72
CA THR A 36 8.49 6.65 -10.96
C THR A 36 7.33 5.70 -10.75
N GLU A 37 7.10 4.78 -11.70
CA GLU A 37 6.36 3.57 -11.44
C GLU A 37 7.12 2.88 -10.31
N ARG A 38 6.62 3.02 -9.08
CA ARG A 38 7.12 2.25 -7.94
C ARG A 38 6.68 0.83 -8.18
N ASN A 39 7.55 0.04 -8.79
CA ASN A 39 7.40 -1.40 -8.87
C ASN A 39 7.46 -1.93 -7.43
N VAL A 40 6.28 -2.11 -6.82
CA VAL A 40 6.15 -2.83 -5.56
C VAL A 40 6.41 -4.30 -5.90
N GLU A 41 7.58 -4.82 -5.54
CA GLU A 41 7.85 -6.24 -5.68
C GLU A 41 7.06 -6.99 -4.61
N ILE A 42 6.06 -7.76 -5.04
CA ILE A 42 5.20 -8.57 -4.20
C ILE A 42 5.31 -10.01 -4.67
N GLY A 43 5.53 -10.93 -3.74
CA GLY A 43 5.57 -12.36 -4.01
C GLY A 43 5.06 -13.17 -2.82
N PRO A 44 4.77 -14.46 -3.00
CA PRO A 44 4.39 -15.31 -1.87
C PRO A 44 5.54 -15.37 -0.86
N ALA A 45 5.19 -15.26 0.43
CA ALA A 45 6.13 -15.54 1.51
C ALA A 45 6.12 -17.05 1.75
N ASP A 46 7.28 -17.71 1.59
CA ASP A 46 7.42 -19.16 1.87
C ASP A 46 7.70 -19.39 3.37
N GLU A 47 6.75 -18.95 4.22
CA GLU A 47 6.93 -18.90 5.67
C GLU A 47 5.87 -19.73 6.44
N GLY A 48 5.17 -20.64 5.75
CA GLY A 48 4.27 -21.63 6.38
C GLY A 48 2.82 -21.18 6.59
N ILE A 49 2.45 -19.93 6.27
CA ILE A 49 1.06 -19.46 6.28
C ILE A 49 0.64 -19.21 4.84
N GLU A 50 -0.33 -20.00 4.36
CA GLU A 50 -0.84 -19.88 2.99
C GLU A 50 -1.46 -18.49 2.75
N GLY A 51 -1.07 -17.86 1.63
CA GLY A 51 -1.59 -16.57 1.22
C GLY A 51 -0.86 -15.36 1.78
N VAL A 52 0.13 -15.55 2.65
CA VAL A 52 0.99 -14.44 3.07
C VAL A 52 1.87 -14.00 1.92
N MET A 53 1.88 -12.69 1.69
CA MET A 53 2.71 -12.04 0.68
C MET A 53 3.89 -11.34 1.34
N ALA A 54 5.06 -11.50 0.77
CA ALA A 54 6.25 -10.72 1.08
C ALA A 54 6.30 -9.48 0.18
N ILE A 55 6.48 -8.33 0.78
CA ILE A 55 6.53 -7.04 0.10
C ILE A 55 7.93 -6.45 0.26
N ARG A 56 8.54 -6.02 -0.85
CA ARG A 56 9.82 -5.33 -0.77
C ARG A 56 9.61 -3.90 -0.25
N VAL A 57 10.22 -3.60 0.87
CA VAL A 57 10.23 -2.28 1.50
C VAL A 57 11.66 -1.72 1.42
N PRO A 58 11.95 -0.80 0.48
CA PRO A 58 13.32 -0.33 0.24
C PRO A 58 13.77 0.80 1.18
N ASP A 59 12.86 1.44 1.90
CA ASP A 59 13.08 2.67 2.68
C ASP A 59 12.21 2.66 3.93
N ASN A 60 12.71 3.20 5.04
CA ASN A 60 11.98 3.40 6.29
C ASN A 60 12.27 4.78 6.91
N THR A 61 12.61 5.77 6.08
CA THR A 61 12.85 7.13 6.56
C THR A 61 11.56 7.84 6.97
N HIS A 62 11.69 8.79 7.88
CA HIS A 62 10.55 9.56 8.37
C HIS A 62 10.25 10.78 7.51
N THR A 63 8.97 11.15 7.41
CA THR A 63 8.46 12.38 6.79
C THR A 63 7.18 12.84 7.47
N GLU A 64 6.96 14.15 7.56
CA GLU A 64 5.66 14.72 7.96
C GLU A 64 4.75 15.00 6.75
N SER A 65 5.24 14.77 5.53
CA SER A 65 4.47 14.95 4.30
C SER A 65 3.67 13.69 3.98
N PRO A 66 2.49 13.82 3.34
CA PRO A 66 1.73 12.66 2.86
C PRO A 66 2.56 11.80 1.91
N VAL A 67 2.40 10.48 2.04
CA VAL A 67 3.10 9.47 1.23
C VAL A 67 2.12 8.80 0.28
N ASP A 68 2.48 8.73 -0.99
CA ASP A 68 1.75 7.94 -1.98
C ASP A 68 2.31 6.52 -2.00
N TYR A 69 1.64 5.62 -1.30
CA TYR A 69 2.01 4.20 -1.26
C TYR A 69 1.48 3.47 -2.49
N GLY A 70 2.33 2.65 -3.11
CA GLY A 70 1.94 1.82 -4.25
C GLY A 70 1.08 0.60 -3.88
N LEU A 71 0.93 0.31 -2.58
CA LEU A 71 0.12 -0.77 -2.02
C LEU A 71 -0.83 -0.19 -0.96
N ARG A 72 -2.07 -0.65 -0.93
CA ARG A 72 -3.09 -0.19 0.03
C ARG A 72 -3.87 -1.38 0.62
N PRO A 73 -3.85 -1.57 1.95
CA PRO A 73 -3.01 -0.87 2.95
C PRO A 73 -1.51 -1.04 2.69
N PRO A 74 -0.65 -0.06 3.06
CA PRO A 74 0.79 -0.21 2.91
C PRO A 74 1.38 -1.20 3.93
N ALA A 75 2.48 -1.85 3.55
CA ALA A 75 3.17 -2.81 4.40
C ALA A 75 4.58 -2.32 4.82
N GLY A 76 4.79 -1.03 4.87
CA GLY A 76 6.07 -0.40 5.20
C GLY A 76 6.42 0.70 4.21
N GLY A 77 7.55 1.35 4.40
CA GLY A 77 8.04 2.45 3.57
C GLY A 77 8.31 3.72 4.36
N VAL A 78 8.50 4.83 3.65
CA VAL A 78 8.60 6.16 4.26
C VAL A 78 7.33 6.47 5.03
N HIS A 79 7.44 7.01 6.26
CA HIS A 79 6.29 7.18 7.13
C HIS A 79 6.45 8.37 8.10
N ASN A 80 5.40 8.65 8.90
CA ASN A 80 5.40 9.75 9.86
C ASN A 80 6.24 9.38 11.11
N PRO A 81 7.02 10.32 11.71
CA PRO A 81 7.77 10.05 12.94
C PRO A 81 6.91 9.83 14.19
N VAL A 82 5.60 10.04 14.10
CA VAL A 82 4.65 9.81 15.20
C VAL A 82 3.78 8.60 14.86
N TRP A 83 3.82 7.59 15.71
CA TRP A 83 2.98 6.37 15.59
C TRP A 83 1.58 6.58 16.16
N LEU A 84 0.66 5.69 15.87
CA LEU A 84 -0.66 5.62 16.51
C LEU A 84 -0.60 4.68 17.72
N ASN A 85 -1.25 5.00 18.85
CA ASN A 85 -1.32 4.04 19.94
C ASN A 85 -2.00 2.73 19.49
N CYS A 86 -1.38 1.58 19.75
CA CYS A 86 -1.99 0.29 19.46
C CYS A 86 -3.33 0.10 20.20
N GLY A 87 -4.27 -0.57 19.54
CA GLY A 87 -5.61 -0.85 20.02
C GLY A 87 -6.65 -0.80 18.91
N PHE A 88 -7.92 -0.78 19.28
CA PHE A 88 -9.03 -0.73 18.32
C PHE A 88 -9.53 0.70 18.11
N TYR A 89 -9.86 1.03 16.86
CA TYR A 89 -10.45 2.30 16.42
C TYR A 89 -11.65 2.03 15.52
N ASP A 90 -12.66 2.88 15.59
CA ASP A 90 -13.83 2.88 14.71
C ASP A 90 -13.77 4.00 13.66
N GLU A 91 -12.62 4.68 13.56
CA GLU A 91 -12.30 5.68 12.56
C GLU A 91 -11.02 5.31 11.79
N ALA A 92 -10.96 5.73 10.52
CA ALA A 92 -9.76 5.56 9.72
C ALA A 92 -8.68 6.57 10.13
N TRP A 93 -7.42 6.13 10.08
CA TRP A 93 -6.24 6.94 10.37
C TRP A 93 -5.34 7.07 9.14
N PRO A 94 -4.52 8.13 9.03
CA PRO A 94 -3.53 8.23 7.94
C PRO A 94 -2.56 7.05 7.97
N ASP A 95 -2.31 6.48 6.80
CA ASP A 95 -1.47 5.29 6.63
C ASP A 95 -0.06 5.47 7.21
N GLU A 96 0.48 6.68 7.17
CA GLU A 96 1.84 6.98 7.61
C GLU A 96 2.07 6.71 9.10
N HIS A 97 1.08 6.90 9.94
CA HIS A 97 1.16 6.61 11.38
C HIS A 97 1.09 5.10 11.66
N LEU A 98 0.27 4.38 10.88
CA LEU A 98 0.13 2.94 10.98
C LEU A 98 1.36 2.21 10.45
N VAL A 99 2.01 2.76 9.41
CA VAL A 99 3.31 2.22 8.93
C VAL A 99 4.39 2.33 9.99
N HIS A 100 4.38 3.39 10.82
CA HIS A 100 5.30 3.50 11.96
C HIS A 100 5.05 2.39 13.00
N ASP A 101 3.77 2.07 13.28
CA ASP A 101 3.44 0.94 14.17
C ASP A 101 4.01 -0.38 13.65
N LEU A 102 3.95 -0.61 12.32
CA LEU A 102 4.55 -1.79 11.71
C LEU A 102 6.07 -1.84 11.90
N GLU A 103 6.77 -0.68 11.82
CA GLU A 103 8.20 -0.59 12.07
C GLU A 103 8.56 -1.03 13.50
N HIS A 104 7.73 -0.66 14.48
CA HIS A 104 7.88 -1.06 15.88
C HIS A 104 7.55 -2.54 16.15
N GLY A 105 7.07 -3.28 15.14
CA GLY A 105 6.70 -4.70 15.27
C GLY A 105 5.24 -4.96 15.61
N ALA A 106 4.37 -3.95 15.51
CA ALA A 106 2.94 -4.17 15.62
C ALA A 106 2.37 -4.85 14.38
N VAL A 107 1.19 -5.47 14.54
CA VAL A 107 0.36 -5.93 13.43
C VAL A 107 -0.85 -5.03 13.28
N TRP A 108 -1.05 -4.54 12.07
CA TRP A 108 -2.22 -3.75 11.71
C TRP A 108 -3.29 -4.63 11.08
N LEU A 109 -4.49 -4.62 11.66
CA LEU A 109 -5.71 -5.21 11.12
C LEU A 109 -6.55 -4.11 10.45
N ALA A 110 -6.34 -3.90 9.16
CA ALA A 110 -7.14 -3.00 8.34
C ALA A 110 -8.43 -3.73 7.95
N TYR A 111 -9.58 -3.34 8.53
CA TYR A 111 -10.84 -4.05 8.33
C TYR A 111 -11.84 -3.26 7.49
N SER A 112 -12.72 -3.96 6.76
CA SER A 112 -13.79 -3.33 6.00
C SER A 112 -14.80 -2.66 6.94
N PRO A 113 -15.13 -1.37 6.71
CA PRO A 113 -16.16 -0.68 7.51
C PRO A 113 -17.57 -1.25 7.29
N ASP A 114 -17.78 -2.01 6.20
CA ASP A 114 -19.07 -2.62 5.86
C ASP A 114 -19.31 -3.97 6.53
N LEU A 115 -18.40 -4.41 7.39
CA LEU A 115 -18.56 -5.65 8.14
C LEU A 115 -19.77 -5.59 9.08
N PRO A 116 -20.46 -6.73 9.29
CA PRO A 116 -21.45 -6.86 10.36
C PRO A 116 -20.85 -6.51 11.72
N THR A 117 -21.63 -5.91 12.61
CA THR A 117 -21.17 -5.56 13.97
C THR A 117 -20.57 -6.75 14.73
N ALA A 118 -21.08 -7.96 14.50
CA ALA A 118 -20.52 -9.17 15.12
C ALA A 118 -19.06 -9.42 14.70
N ASP A 119 -18.75 -9.20 13.43
CA ASP A 119 -17.40 -9.37 12.88
C ASP A 119 -16.46 -8.25 13.34
N ILE A 120 -16.95 -7.00 13.40
CA ILE A 120 -16.20 -5.88 13.98
C ILE A 120 -15.85 -6.17 15.45
N ASN A 121 -16.77 -6.76 16.23
CA ASN A 121 -16.51 -7.16 17.61
C ASN A 121 -15.42 -8.25 17.71
N ILE A 122 -15.28 -9.13 16.72
CA ILE A 122 -14.18 -10.10 16.67
C ILE A 122 -12.85 -9.37 16.50
N ILE A 123 -12.75 -8.43 15.55
CA ILE A 123 -11.54 -7.61 15.36
C ILE A 123 -11.21 -6.80 16.62
N HIS A 124 -12.22 -6.18 17.25
CA HIS A 124 -12.03 -5.45 18.50
C HIS A 124 -11.44 -6.37 19.60
N ASN A 125 -12.01 -7.57 19.75
CA ASN A 125 -11.48 -8.53 20.72
C ASN A 125 -10.04 -8.94 20.40
N LEU A 126 -9.68 -9.17 19.12
CA LEU A 126 -8.30 -9.46 18.72
C LEU A 126 -7.36 -8.33 19.13
N ALA A 127 -7.72 -7.06 18.85
CA ALA A 127 -6.90 -5.90 19.21
C ALA A 127 -6.69 -5.78 20.74
N ARG A 128 -7.57 -6.34 21.55
CA ARG A 128 -7.44 -6.37 23.03
C ARG A 128 -6.57 -7.51 23.55
N THR A 129 -6.27 -8.52 22.74
CA THR A 129 -5.45 -9.66 23.18
C THR A 129 -3.97 -9.34 23.29
N SER A 130 -3.51 -8.28 22.62
CA SER A 130 -2.10 -7.88 22.59
C SER A 130 -1.96 -6.35 22.50
N PRO A 131 -1.04 -5.75 23.26
CA PRO A 131 -0.72 -4.33 23.14
C PRO A 131 0.06 -4.00 21.84
N ARG A 132 0.21 -4.97 20.95
CA ARG A 132 0.94 -4.89 19.69
C ARG A 132 0.03 -5.03 18.46
N ILE A 133 -1.27 -4.93 18.65
CA ILE A 133 -2.24 -4.95 17.55
C ILE A 133 -2.87 -3.57 17.46
N VAL A 134 -2.88 -3.00 16.27
CA VAL A 134 -3.67 -1.84 15.91
C VAL A 134 -4.74 -2.26 14.90
N ALA A 135 -6.00 -1.88 15.12
CA ALA A 135 -7.10 -2.20 14.23
C ALA A 135 -7.88 -0.94 13.87
N THR A 136 -8.01 -0.68 12.57
CA THR A 136 -8.74 0.49 12.05
C THR A 136 -9.63 0.09 10.87
N PRO A 137 -10.78 0.76 10.65
CA PRO A 137 -11.50 0.62 9.39
C PRO A 137 -10.63 1.13 8.24
N TYR A 138 -10.74 0.46 7.09
CA TYR A 138 -10.05 0.83 5.86
C TYR A 138 -11.03 0.84 4.68
N PRO A 139 -11.56 2.01 4.30
CA PRO A 139 -12.64 2.12 3.30
C PRO A 139 -12.25 1.66 1.90
N ASP A 140 -10.94 1.67 1.57
CA ASP A 140 -10.45 1.37 0.22
C ASP A 140 -10.06 -0.11 0.04
N LEU A 141 -10.54 -1.03 0.89
CA LEU A 141 -10.36 -2.47 0.67
C LEU A 141 -11.12 -2.93 -0.58
N ALA A 142 -10.56 -3.90 -1.28
CA ALA A 142 -11.23 -4.51 -2.43
C ALA A 142 -12.54 -5.20 -2.02
N ASP A 143 -13.49 -5.26 -2.95
CA ASP A 143 -14.76 -5.95 -2.75
C ASP A 143 -14.57 -7.39 -2.25
N GLY A 144 -15.29 -7.77 -1.21
CA GLY A 144 -15.24 -9.09 -0.61
C GLY A 144 -14.07 -9.32 0.37
N VAL A 145 -13.19 -8.34 0.56
CA VAL A 145 -12.15 -8.41 1.59
C VAL A 145 -12.73 -7.98 2.94
N ALA A 146 -12.63 -8.86 3.94
CA ALA A 146 -13.07 -8.57 5.30
C ALA A 146 -11.98 -7.85 6.10
N VAL A 147 -10.74 -8.32 5.99
CA VAL A 147 -9.60 -7.78 6.73
C VAL A 147 -8.29 -8.05 5.99
N VAL A 148 -7.37 -7.10 6.09
CA VAL A 148 -5.97 -7.24 5.69
C VAL A 148 -5.12 -7.17 6.95
N ALA A 149 -4.47 -8.28 7.30
CA ALA A 149 -3.49 -8.32 8.37
C ALA A 149 -2.11 -7.95 7.79
N THR A 150 -1.49 -6.92 8.35
CA THR A 150 -0.22 -6.38 7.87
C THR A 150 0.78 -6.29 9.01
N ALA A 151 1.96 -6.83 8.79
CA ALA A 151 3.18 -6.57 9.55
C ALA A 151 4.20 -5.93 8.59
N TRP A 152 5.31 -5.41 9.10
CA TRP A 152 6.34 -4.85 8.24
C TRP A 152 6.77 -5.85 7.15
N ALA A 153 6.65 -5.45 5.90
CA ALA A 153 6.99 -6.26 4.72
C ALA A 153 6.20 -7.58 4.56
N ARG A 154 5.12 -7.78 5.34
CA ARG A 154 4.26 -8.98 5.28
C ARG A 154 2.79 -8.61 5.28
N GLN A 155 2.00 -9.28 4.45
CA GLN A 155 0.57 -9.01 4.35
C GLN A 155 -0.23 -10.26 4.04
N LEU A 156 -1.39 -10.40 4.68
CA LEU A 156 -2.37 -11.45 4.46
C LEU A 156 -3.76 -10.84 4.26
N THR A 157 -4.34 -11.08 3.08
CA THR A 157 -5.70 -10.62 2.74
C THR A 157 -6.69 -11.75 2.96
N LEU A 158 -7.80 -11.46 3.64
CA LEU A 158 -8.81 -12.45 4.05
C LEU A 158 -10.23 -11.94 3.78
N ASP A 159 -11.10 -12.87 3.39
CA ASP A 159 -12.53 -12.65 3.18
C ASP A 159 -13.39 -12.91 4.44
N SER A 160 -12.77 -13.34 5.53
CA SER A 160 -13.43 -13.60 6.81
C SER A 160 -12.54 -13.24 8.00
N VAL A 161 -13.13 -12.58 8.99
CA VAL A 161 -12.46 -12.25 10.25
C VAL A 161 -12.30 -13.47 11.19
N THR A 162 -12.95 -14.58 10.86
CA THR A 162 -12.82 -15.85 11.59
C THR A 162 -11.85 -16.83 10.96
N ASP A 163 -11.12 -16.41 9.92
CA ASP A 163 -10.10 -17.25 9.29
C ASP A 163 -8.97 -17.55 10.29
N PRO A 164 -8.65 -18.83 10.54
CA PRO A 164 -7.64 -19.23 11.53
C PRO A 164 -6.22 -18.80 11.16
N ARG A 165 -6.00 -18.30 9.94
CA ARG A 165 -4.71 -17.74 9.55
C ARG A 165 -4.42 -16.40 10.21
N ILE A 166 -5.45 -15.67 10.70
CA ILE A 166 -5.26 -14.42 11.44
C ILE A 166 -4.41 -14.68 12.70
N GLU A 167 -4.82 -15.65 13.52
CA GLU A 167 -4.09 -15.97 14.75
C GLU A 167 -2.66 -16.41 14.45
N LYS A 168 -2.45 -17.24 13.44
CA LYS A 168 -1.10 -17.66 13.02
C LYS A 168 -0.25 -16.48 12.56
N PHE A 169 -0.86 -15.53 11.84
CA PHE A 169 -0.18 -14.31 11.37
C PHE A 169 0.23 -13.44 12.56
N LEU A 170 -0.67 -13.23 13.52
CA LEU A 170 -0.39 -12.50 14.75
C LEU A 170 0.74 -13.17 15.55
N ASP A 171 0.69 -14.47 15.74
CA ASP A 171 1.71 -15.23 16.49
C ASP A 171 3.08 -15.16 15.84
N GLN A 172 3.14 -15.16 14.51
CA GLN A 172 4.40 -15.21 13.77
C GLN A 172 5.06 -13.85 13.59
N TYR A 173 4.26 -12.80 13.36
CA TYR A 173 4.78 -11.50 12.90
C TYR A 173 4.72 -10.39 13.94
N THR A 174 4.03 -10.57 15.06
CA THR A 174 4.08 -9.61 16.17
C THR A 174 5.48 -9.62 16.79
N ASP A 175 6.14 -8.46 16.84
CA ASP A 175 7.53 -8.31 17.27
C ASP A 175 8.51 -9.26 16.54
N GLY A 176 8.17 -9.66 15.32
CA GLY A 176 9.01 -10.55 14.52
C GLY A 176 10.22 -9.83 13.91
N ASP A 177 11.23 -10.61 13.55
CA ASP A 177 12.52 -10.14 13.02
C ASP A 177 12.41 -9.36 11.69
N GLN A 178 11.23 -9.38 11.02
CA GLN A 178 10.98 -8.63 9.81
C GLN A 178 10.83 -7.12 10.08
N ALA A 179 10.48 -6.71 11.32
CA ALA A 179 10.31 -5.30 11.69
C ALA A 179 11.65 -4.66 12.06
N PRO A 180 12.01 -3.50 11.48
CA PRO A 180 13.29 -2.84 11.74
C PRO A 180 13.52 -2.49 13.21
N GLU A 181 12.46 -2.12 13.94
CA GLU A 181 12.49 -1.70 15.34
C GLU A 181 11.63 -2.60 16.23
N ALA A 182 11.62 -3.91 15.96
CA ALA A 182 10.87 -4.89 16.73
C ALA A 182 11.11 -4.76 18.24
N GLY A 183 10.03 -4.75 19.02
CA GLY A 183 10.07 -4.58 20.46
C GLY A 183 9.99 -3.13 20.94
N THR A 184 10.04 -2.13 20.07
CA THR A 184 9.77 -0.73 20.43
C THR A 184 8.28 -0.57 20.74
N THR A 185 7.93 0.18 21.79
CA THR A 185 6.53 0.34 22.20
C THR A 185 5.68 0.96 21.09
N CYS A 186 4.45 0.48 20.92
CA CYS A 186 3.42 1.19 20.17
C CYS A 186 2.34 1.82 21.09
N LEU A 187 2.67 2.03 22.33
CA LEU A 187 1.88 2.76 23.31
C LEU A 187 2.59 4.06 23.70
N GLU A 188 1.89 4.94 24.42
CA GLU A 188 2.43 6.22 24.90
C GLU A 188 2.71 7.25 23.79
N SER A 189 2.14 7.06 22.60
CA SER A 189 2.10 8.10 21.57
C SER A 189 1.19 9.26 22.01
N PRO A 190 1.48 10.50 21.60
CA PRO A 190 0.53 11.60 21.73
C PRO A 190 -0.70 11.44 20.79
N LEU A 191 -0.68 10.45 19.89
CA LEU A 191 -1.67 10.26 18.85
C LEU A 191 -2.58 9.07 19.13
N GLY A 192 -3.89 9.32 19.04
CA GLY A 192 -4.95 8.32 19.16
C GLY A 192 -5.20 7.86 20.61
N THR A 193 -6.47 7.63 20.88
CA THR A 193 -6.93 6.97 22.10
C THR A 193 -7.80 5.79 21.69
N PRO A 194 -7.30 4.55 21.80
CA PRO A 194 -8.06 3.38 21.37
C PRO A 194 -9.32 3.18 22.19
N ILE A 195 -10.33 2.59 21.58
CA ILE A 195 -11.59 2.20 22.22
C ILE A 195 -11.31 0.99 23.13
N PRO A 196 -11.71 1.03 24.41
CA PRO A 196 -11.41 -0.02 25.38
C PRO A 196 -12.18 -1.33 25.15
#